data_7884bea72e5134035be06e9bedbc06aa
#
_entry.id   7884bea72e5134035be06e9bedbc06aa
#
_cell.length_a   1.000
_cell.length_b   1.000
_cell.length_c   1.000
_cell.angle_alpha   90.00
_cell.angle_beta   90.00
_cell.angle_gamma   90.00
#
_symmetry.space_group_name_H-M   'P 1'
#
loop_
_entity.id
_entity.type
_entity.pdbx_description
1 polymer ?
#
loop_
_entity_poly.entity_id
_entity_poly.type
_entity_poly.pdbx_seq_one_letter_code
_entity_poly.pdbx_strand_id
1 'polypeptide(L)'
;MTKQIPKKNTLYNEDCLETMARMPNGYVDYIVTSPPYNRKRNDKYEDYNDDVEDYFGWLVKIIDECLRVTKKNVFFNIQKTYYNKKDIFKLLHHYADDIYDIIVWEKNNPNPANGNSVTNAYEFVLVFGSDFKSNKTYVKNHFTTNVTKGYKEHKAVMHPKACEFLIMNFTHEEDFIYDPFNGTGTTSLVSALNNRLYCGSEISKRYFDLSQNRMREEMGMFYSQMTLIEAEE
;
A
#
# COMPACT_ATOMS: atom_id res chain seq x y z
N MET A 1 29.47 -4.91 7.39
CA MET A 1 29.01 -5.52 6.13
C MET A 1 27.99 -4.58 5.51
N THR A 2 28.25 -4.04 4.31
CA THR A 2 27.28 -3.22 3.59
C THR A 2 26.10 -4.10 3.19
N LYS A 3 24.92 -3.85 3.78
CA LYS A 3 23.68 -4.55 3.39
C LYS A 3 23.44 -4.31 1.90
N GLN A 4 23.12 -5.35 1.14
CA GLN A 4 22.91 -5.25 -0.32
C GLN A 4 21.67 -4.41 -0.65
N ILE A 5 21.68 -3.75 -1.81
CA ILE A 5 20.52 -3.03 -2.35
C ILE A 5 19.34 -4.02 -2.52
N PRO A 6 18.13 -3.64 -2.15
CA PRO A 6 16.95 -4.50 -2.29
C PRO A 6 16.72 -4.94 -3.73
N LYS A 7 16.38 -6.22 -3.93
CA LYS A 7 16.19 -6.82 -5.24
C LYS A 7 14.73 -6.72 -5.69
N LYS A 8 14.52 -6.67 -7.00
CA LYS A 8 13.21 -6.84 -7.64
C LYS A 8 12.62 -8.22 -7.31
N ASN A 9 11.31 -8.31 -7.26
CA ASN A 9 10.53 -9.52 -6.99
C ASN A 9 10.93 -10.22 -5.67
N THR A 10 11.19 -9.39 -4.65
CA THR A 10 11.66 -9.87 -3.34
C THR A 10 10.92 -9.16 -2.20
N LEU A 11 10.53 -9.94 -1.19
CA LEU A 11 9.96 -9.43 0.05
C LEU A 11 10.99 -9.52 1.17
N TYR A 12 11.00 -8.53 2.05
CA TYR A 12 11.95 -8.41 3.17
C TYR A 12 11.21 -8.42 4.51
N ASN A 13 11.65 -9.26 5.44
CA ASN A 13 11.13 -9.24 6.80
C ASN A 13 12.01 -8.32 7.66
N GLU A 14 11.75 -7.03 7.58
CA GLU A 14 12.47 -5.97 8.32
C GLU A 14 11.66 -4.67 8.31
N ASP A 15 12.12 -3.70 9.10
CA ASP A 15 11.56 -2.34 9.07
C ASP A 15 11.77 -1.70 7.69
N CYS A 16 10.74 -1.03 7.18
CA CYS A 16 10.78 -0.38 5.87
C CYS A 16 11.86 0.70 5.77
N LEU A 17 12.16 1.42 6.85
CA LEU A 17 13.25 2.40 6.88
C LEU A 17 14.62 1.73 6.70
N GLU A 18 14.83 0.52 7.24
CA GLU A 18 16.05 -0.25 6.98
C GLU A 18 16.17 -0.68 5.53
N THR A 19 15.05 -1.06 4.91
CA THR A 19 15.01 -1.40 3.48
C THR A 19 15.29 -0.17 2.62
N MET A 20 14.58 0.95 2.87
CA MET A 20 14.73 2.19 2.11
C MET A 20 16.11 2.82 2.28
N ALA A 21 16.73 2.72 3.46
CA ALA A 21 18.10 3.21 3.69
C ALA A 21 19.16 2.54 2.76
N ARG A 22 18.86 1.37 2.18
CA ARG A 22 19.73 0.70 1.19
C ARG A 22 19.40 1.05 -0.25
N MET A 23 18.26 1.71 -0.49
CA MET A 23 17.84 2.16 -1.81
C MET A 23 18.51 3.50 -2.15
N PRO A 24 19.12 3.66 -3.33
CA PRO A 24 19.52 4.97 -3.80
C PRO A 24 18.30 5.86 -4.08
N ASN A 25 18.53 7.17 -4.24
CA ASN A 25 17.48 8.10 -4.65
C ASN A 25 16.87 7.66 -5.99
N GLY A 26 15.54 7.69 -6.09
CA GLY A 26 14.83 7.30 -7.30
C GLY A 26 15.09 5.85 -7.71
N TYR A 27 15.10 4.91 -6.77
CA TYR A 27 15.38 3.50 -7.05
C TYR A 27 14.16 2.77 -7.61
N VAL A 28 12.97 3.02 -7.06
CA VAL A 28 11.71 2.43 -7.51
C VAL A 28 10.94 3.41 -8.38
N ASP A 29 10.07 2.91 -9.25
CA ASP A 29 9.27 3.78 -10.10
C ASP A 29 8.08 4.34 -9.34
N TYR A 30 7.39 3.49 -8.55
CA TYR A 30 6.23 3.87 -7.76
C TYR A 30 6.27 3.25 -6.36
N ILE A 31 5.59 3.92 -5.44
CA ILE A 31 5.18 3.33 -4.16
C ILE A 31 3.65 3.27 -4.13
N VAL A 32 3.12 2.12 -3.75
CA VAL A 32 1.69 1.91 -3.47
C VAL A 32 1.58 1.28 -2.10
N THR A 33 1.07 2.02 -1.13
CA THR A 33 1.15 1.59 0.27
C THR A 33 0.00 2.07 1.14
N SER A 34 -0.18 1.40 2.28
CA SER A 34 -1.15 1.73 3.31
C SER A 34 -0.51 1.50 4.69
N PRO A 35 -0.04 2.54 5.37
CA PRO A 35 0.57 2.41 6.69
C PRO A 35 -0.46 2.01 7.76
N PRO A 36 -0.03 1.54 8.94
CA PRO A 36 -0.89 1.41 10.10
C PRO A 36 -1.57 2.74 10.44
N TYR A 37 -2.86 2.71 10.87
CA TYR A 37 -3.68 3.91 11.03
C TYR A 37 -3.72 4.47 12.46
N ASN A 38 -2.88 3.97 13.36
CA ASN A 38 -2.80 4.41 14.76
C ASN A 38 -4.18 4.44 15.45
N ARG A 39 -4.90 3.33 15.36
CA ARG A 39 -6.29 3.23 15.83
C ARG A 39 -6.40 3.18 17.35
N LYS A 40 -5.29 3.00 18.08
CA LYS A 40 -5.23 2.86 19.55
C LYS A 40 -6.22 1.81 20.09
N ARG A 41 -6.55 0.84 19.26
CA ARG A 41 -7.35 -0.31 19.69
C ARG A 41 -6.38 -1.31 20.32
N ASN A 42 -6.79 -1.91 21.43
CA ASN A 42 -6.19 -3.14 21.96
C ASN A 42 -6.40 -4.34 20.99
N ASP A 43 -6.47 -4.07 19.69
CA ASP A 43 -6.36 -5.11 18.67
C ASP A 43 -4.91 -5.61 18.76
N LYS A 44 -4.69 -6.55 19.69
CA LYS A 44 -3.43 -7.24 19.89
C LYS A 44 -3.08 -7.95 18.58
N TYR A 45 -2.34 -7.26 17.74
CA TYR A 45 -1.48 -7.95 16.81
C TYR A 45 -0.37 -8.57 17.67
N GLU A 46 -0.23 -9.87 17.65
CA GLU A 46 0.72 -10.58 18.56
C GLU A 46 2.15 -10.05 18.42
N ASP A 47 2.52 -9.52 17.23
CA ASP A 47 3.87 -9.12 16.85
C ASP A 47 4.01 -7.62 16.54
N TYR A 48 2.94 -6.82 16.62
CA TYR A 48 2.96 -5.42 16.17
C TYR A 48 2.01 -4.55 17.00
N ASN A 49 2.49 -3.39 17.39
CA ASN A 49 1.69 -2.39 18.11
C ASN A 49 1.31 -1.23 17.17
N ASP A 50 0.00 -1.07 16.89
CA ASP A 50 -0.55 0.07 16.13
C ASP A 50 -0.78 1.29 17.05
N ASP A 51 0.11 1.54 18.02
CA ASP A 51 0.06 2.69 18.91
C ASP A 51 1.40 3.43 18.88
N VAL A 52 1.49 4.40 17.99
CA VAL A 52 2.67 5.26 17.82
C VAL A 52 2.39 6.58 18.54
N GLU A 53 3.21 6.96 19.50
CA GLU A 53 3.04 8.17 20.32
C GLU A 53 3.11 9.44 19.46
N ASP A 54 4.19 9.60 18.68
CA ASP A 54 4.34 10.67 17.67
C ASP A 54 4.02 10.14 16.26
N TYR A 55 2.74 9.91 16.01
CA TYR A 55 2.29 9.35 14.74
C TYR A 55 2.55 10.29 13.56
N PHE A 56 2.39 11.60 13.75
CA PHE A 56 2.70 12.60 12.72
C PHE A 56 4.18 12.56 12.34
N GLY A 57 5.09 12.68 13.32
CA GLY A 57 6.52 12.64 13.05
C GLY A 57 7.01 11.32 12.47
N TRP A 58 6.37 10.21 12.85
CA TRP A 58 6.64 8.90 12.26
C TRP A 58 6.21 8.85 10.79
N LEU A 59 5.00 9.33 10.44
CA LEU A 59 4.53 9.42 9.06
C LEU A 59 5.42 10.30 8.19
N VAL A 60 5.88 11.43 8.72
CA VAL A 60 6.81 12.33 8.00
C VAL A 60 8.08 11.59 7.62
N LYS A 61 8.74 10.89 8.56
CA LYS A 61 9.95 10.09 8.27
C LYS A 61 9.72 9.06 7.17
N ILE A 62 8.57 8.38 7.19
CA ILE A 62 8.22 7.38 6.18
C ILE A 62 8.00 8.04 4.81
N ILE A 63 7.23 9.12 4.75
CA ILE A 63 6.92 9.79 3.48
C ILE A 63 8.18 10.41 2.87
N ASP A 64 9.03 11.05 3.66
CA ASP A 64 10.29 11.61 3.18
C ASP A 64 11.18 10.55 2.53
N GLU A 65 11.29 9.37 3.15
CA GLU A 65 12.03 8.26 2.57
C GLU A 65 11.33 7.68 1.32
N CYS A 66 9.99 7.60 1.33
CA CYS A 66 9.23 7.21 0.14
C CYS A 66 9.49 8.17 -1.03
N LEU A 67 9.45 9.48 -0.78
CA LEU A 67 9.74 10.50 -1.79
C LEU A 67 11.18 10.41 -2.30
N ARG A 68 12.14 10.17 -1.41
CA ARG A 68 13.55 10.02 -1.77
C ARG A 68 13.80 8.84 -2.71
N VAL A 69 13.20 7.68 -2.41
CA VAL A 69 13.47 6.44 -3.18
C VAL A 69 12.63 6.30 -4.45
N THR A 70 11.61 7.14 -4.65
CA THR A 70 10.67 7.05 -5.78
C THR A 70 11.06 7.98 -6.92
N LYS A 71 10.96 7.48 -8.17
CA LYS A 71 11.20 8.27 -9.38
C LYS A 71 9.97 9.06 -9.84
N LYS A 72 8.77 8.46 -9.71
CA LYS A 72 7.52 8.95 -10.29
C LYS A 72 6.55 9.36 -9.18
N ASN A 73 5.63 8.48 -8.76
CA ASN A 73 4.61 8.85 -7.79
C ASN A 73 4.57 7.90 -6.59
N VAL A 74 4.18 8.46 -5.45
CA VAL A 74 3.82 7.73 -4.24
C VAL A 74 2.32 7.78 -4.06
N PHE A 75 1.67 6.62 -4.01
CA PHE A 75 0.26 6.44 -3.67
C PHE A 75 0.16 5.99 -2.21
N PHE A 76 -0.12 6.93 -1.34
CA PHE A 76 -0.13 6.74 0.10
C PHE A 76 -1.56 6.69 0.61
N ASN A 77 -2.10 5.46 0.79
CA ASN A 77 -3.46 5.28 1.27
C ASN A 77 -3.56 5.47 2.77
N ILE A 78 -4.48 6.31 3.22
CA ILE A 78 -4.67 6.60 4.63
C ILE A 78 -6.14 6.82 5.00
N GLN A 79 -6.58 6.21 6.10
CA GLN A 79 -7.92 6.40 6.64
C GLN A 79 -7.90 7.39 7.80
N LYS A 80 -8.69 8.47 7.67
CA LYS A 80 -8.97 9.35 8.80
C LYS A 80 -9.86 8.63 9.81
N THR A 81 -9.39 8.53 11.05
CA THR A 81 -10.12 7.95 12.18
C THR A 81 -10.34 9.01 13.28
N TYR A 82 -11.08 8.67 14.33
CA TYR A 82 -11.21 9.53 15.50
C TYR A 82 -9.84 9.80 16.16
N TYR A 83 -8.97 8.81 16.20
CA TYR A 83 -7.70 8.88 16.95
C TYR A 83 -6.60 9.64 16.18
N ASN A 84 -6.52 9.47 14.88
CA ASN A 84 -5.43 10.03 14.06
C ASN A 84 -5.81 11.29 13.26
N LYS A 85 -7.03 11.81 13.37
CA LYS A 85 -7.51 12.91 12.52
C LYS A 85 -6.67 14.18 12.61
N LYS A 86 -6.12 14.48 13.80
CA LYS A 86 -5.27 15.67 13.97
C LYS A 86 -3.94 15.50 13.22
N ASP A 87 -3.37 14.30 13.27
CA ASP A 87 -2.11 14.00 12.60
C ASP A 87 -2.30 13.98 11.08
N ILE A 88 -3.44 13.48 10.59
CA ILE A 88 -3.77 13.55 9.16
C ILE A 88 -3.90 15.00 8.68
N PHE A 89 -4.57 15.87 9.43
CA PHE A 89 -4.67 17.28 9.06
C PHE A 89 -3.32 18.01 9.10
N LYS A 90 -2.47 17.70 10.08
CA LYS A 90 -1.09 18.20 10.10
C LYS A 90 -0.29 17.70 8.90
N LEU A 91 -0.46 16.41 8.53
CA LEU A 91 0.19 15.79 7.39
C LEU A 91 -0.19 16.49 6.08
N LEU A 92 -1.48 16.71 5.85
CA LEU A 92 -1.98 17.43 4.67
C LEU A 92 -1.44 18.87 4.60
N HIS A 93 -1.33 19.55 5.74
CA HIS A 93 -0.74 20.89 5.80
C HIS A 93 0.76 20.85 5.54
N HIS A 94 1.47 19.88 6.13
CA HIS A 94 2.93 19.76 6.01
C HIS A 94 3.37 19.51 4.56
N TYR A 95 2.63 18.67 3.83
CA TYR A 95 2.90 18.31 2.44
C TYR A 95 1.98 19.02 1.44
N ALA A 96 1.42 20.18 1.78
CA ALA A 96 0.48 20.87 0.92
C ALA A 96 1.04 21.20 -0.47
N ASP A 97 2.34 21.48 -0.55
CA ASP A 97 3.06 21.77 -1.79
C ASP A 97 3.56 20.53 -2.53
N ASP A 98 3.64 19.37 -1.86
CA ASP A 98 4.14 18.11 -2.41
C ASP A 98 3.02 17.15 -2.86
N ILE A 99 1.81 17.32 -2.30
CA ILE A 99 0.63 16.53 -2.68
C ILE A 99 0.12 17.05 -4.02
N TYR A 100 0.23 16.22 -5.05
CA TYR A 100 -0.25 16.54 -6.39
C TYR A 100 -1.78 16.41 -6.50
N ASP A 101 -2.35 15.33 -5.95
CA ASP A 101 -3.80 15.07 -5.97
C ASP A 101 -4.20 14.17 -4.78
N ILE A 102 -5.50 14.08 -4.55
CA ILE A 102 -6.11 13.17 -3.58
C ILE A 102 -7.13 12.31 -4.31
N ILE A 103 -6.87 11.01 -4.36
CA ILE A 103 -7.84 10.04 -4.85
C ILE A 103 -8.71 9.58 -3.68
N VAL A 104 -10.03 9.60 -3.86
CA VAL A 104 -10.98 9.13 -2.84
C VAL A 104 -11.37 7.69 -3.13
N TRP A 105 -11.04 6.80 -2.21
CA TRP A 105 -11.53 5.43 -2.23
C TRP A 105 -12.77 5.30 -1.35
N GLU A 106 -13.94 5.18 -1.95
CA GLU A 106 -15.21 4.99 -1.27
C GLU A 106 -15.51 3.50 -1.06
N LYS A 107 -16.15 3.21 0.07
CA LYS A 107 -16.61 1.87 0.45
C LYS A 107 -18.13 1.80 0.32
N ASN A 108 -18.65 0.97 -0.60
CA ASN A 108 -20.09 0.85 -0.85
C ASN A 108 -20.87 0.32 0.37
N ASN A 109 -20.23 -0.52 1.19
CA ASN A 109 -20.83 -1.15 2.35
C ASN A 109 -19.95 -0.97 3.60
N PRO A 110 -19.69 0.28 4.04
CA PRO A 110 -18.84 0.52 5.19
C PRO A 110 -19.45 -0.07 6.47
N ASN A 111 -18.59 -0.48 7.39
CA ASN A 111 -19.08 -0.90 8.72
C ASN A 111 -19.81 0.27 9.39
N PRO A 112 -21.04 0.07 9.85
CA PRO A 112 -21.82 1.15 10.47
C PRO A 112 -21.13 1.65 11.73
N ALA A 113 -21.19 2.95 11.95
CA ALA A 113 -20.77 3.56 13.21
C ALA A 113 -21.77 3.22 14.33
N ASN A 114 -21.28 3.18 15.57
CA ASN A 114 -22.14 2.95 16.73
C ASN A 114 -23.00 4.18 17.04
N GLY A 115 -24.24 3.96 17.39
CA GLY A 115 -25.20 5.00 17.76
C GLY A 115 -25.44 6.01 16.65
N ASN A 116 -25.49 7.29 16.98
CA ASN A 116 -25.75 8.40 16.05
C ASN A 116 -24.48 8.96 15.39
N SER A 117 -23.35 8.24 15.44
CA SER A 117 -22.10 8.66 14.83
C SER A 117 -22.14 8.51 13.30
N VAL A 118 -21.45 9.40 12.59
CA VAL A 118 -21.33 9.32 11.12
C VAL A 118 -20.40 8.17 10.74
N THR A 119 -20.88 7.31 9.85
CA THR A 119 -20.09 6.19 9.32
C THR A 119 -18.96 6.69 8.41
N ASN A 120 -17.75 6.22 8.66
CA ASN A 120 -16.59 6.53 7.82
C ASN A 120 -16.58 5.64 6.58
N ALA A 121 -16.98 6.19 5.44
CA ALA A 121 -17.22 5.44 4.21
C ALA A 121 -16.08 5.57 3.18
N TYR A 122 -15.01 6.31 3.46
CA TYR A 122 -13.93 6.54 2.49
C TYR A 122 -12.54 6.54 3.14
N GLU A 123 -11.56 6.36 2.30
CA GLU A 123 -10.14 6.57 2.60
C GLU A 123 -9.55 7.52 1.56
N PHE A 124 -8.45 8.17 1.91
CA PHE A 124 -7.68 9.00 0.98
C PHE A 124 -6.50 8.19 0.45
N VAL A 125 -6.22 8.35 -0.84
CA VAL A 125 -4.91 8.04 -1.40
C VAL A 125 -4.26 9.37 -1.74
N LEU A 126 -3.28 9.78 -0.93
CA LEU A 126 -2.48 10.97 -1.21
C LEU A 126 -1.51 10.62 -2.33
N VAL A 127 -1.52 11.41 -3.38
CA VAL A 127 -0.64 11.24 -4.54
C VAL A 127 0.47 12.27 -4.45
N PHE A 128 1.70 11.80 -4.29
CA PHE A 128 2.88 12.66 -4.31
C PHE A 128 3.65 12.50 -5.62
N GLY A 129 4.39 13.53 -6.00
CA GLY A 129 5.22 13.57 -7.20
C GLY A 129 4.81 14.66 -8.17
N SER A 130 5.59 14.89 -9.21
CA SER A 130 5.45 16.08 -10.07
C SER A 130 4.74 15.86 -11.40
N ASP A 131 4.58 14.63 -11.86
CA ASP A 131 3.98 14.32 -13.16
C ASP A 131 2.99 13.16 -13.02
N PHE A 132 1.85 13.46 -12.40
CA PHE A 132 0.80 12.48 -12.19
C PHE A 132 -0.13 12.43 -13.40
N LYS A 133 -0.07 11.33 -14.16
CA LYS A 133 -0.90 11.08 -15.33
C LYS A 133 -1.44 9.66 -15.32
N SER A 134 -2.68 9.51 -15.74
CA SER A 134 -3.24 8.21 -16.03
C SER A 134 -2.76 7.69 -17.38
N ASN A 135 -2.55 6.37 -17.47
CA ASN A 135 -2.32 5.66 -18.73
C ASN A 135 -3.62 5.35 -19.50
N LYS A 136 -4.77 5.80 -18.98
CA LYS A 136 -6.11 5.64 -19.59
C LYS A 136 -6.83 6.98 -19.68
N THR A 137 -7.76 7.08 -20.64
CA THR A 137 -8.62 8.23 -20.80
C THR A 137 -9.72 8.27 -19.72
N TYR A 138 -10.01 9.45 -19.17
CA TYR A 138 -11.12 9.68 -18.22
C TYR A 138 -11.06 8.87 -16.92
N VAL A 139 -9.88 8.67 -16.35
CA VAL A 139 -9.77 8.12 -14.98
C VAL A 139 -10.19 9.21 -13.99
N LYS A 140 -11.15 8.88 -13.14
CA LYS A 140 -11.60 9.78 -12.06
C LYS A 140 -10.67 9.61 -10.85
N ASN A 141 -10.47 10.67 -10.09
CA ASN A 141 -9.82 10.62 -8.78
C ASN A 141 -10.77 10.13 -7.65
N HIS A 142 -11.73 9.32 -8.02
CA HIS A 142 -12.67 8.66 -7.11
C HIS A 142 -13.02 7.28 -7.67
N PHE A 143 -13.00 6.27 -6.80
CA PHE A 143 -13.45 4.93 -7.14
C PHE A 143 -14.11 4.26 -5.94
N THR A 144 -14.90 3.22 -6.20
CA THR A 144 -15.66 2.51 -5.18
C THR A 144 -15.33 1.02 -5.17
N THR A 145 -15.30 0.43 -3.98
CA THR A 145 -15.24 -1.03 -3.80
C THR A 145 -16.20 -1.46 -2.70
N ASN A 146 -16.54 -2.74 -2.68
CA ASN A 146 -17.15 -3.32 -1.49
C ASN A 146 -16.07 -3.51 -0.41
N VAL A 147 -16.45 -3.39 0.87
CA VAL A 147 -15.56 -3.84 1.95
C VAL A 147 -15.46 -5.36 1.88
N THR A 148 -14.26 -5.88 1.70
CA THR A 148 -14.02 -7.30 1.93
C THR A 148 -14.09 -7.56 3.44
N LYS A 149 -14.76 -8.64 3.83
CA LYS A 149 -14.49 -9.24 5.12
C LYS A 149 -13.03 -9.68 5.03
N GLY A 150 -12.14 -8.98 5.74
CA GLY A 150 -10.70 -9.26 5.72
C GLY A 150 -10.43 -10.75 5.93
N TYR A 151 -9.27 -11.22 5.55
CA TYR A 151 -8.84 -12.56 5.93
C TYR A 151 -9.02 -12.70 7.45
N LYS A 152 -9.49 -13.86 7.93
CA LYS A 152 -9.73 -14.10 9.37
C LYS A 152 -8.56 -13.67 10.27
N GLU A 153 -7.39 -13.56 9.68
CA GLU A 153 -6.11 -13.30 10.33
C GLU A 153 -5.58 -11.87 10.19
N HIS A 154 -6.14 -11.03 9.30
CA HIS A 154 -5.72 -9.63 9.12
C HIS A 154 -6.92 -8.70 8.88
N LYS A 155 -7.17 -7.80 9.81
CA LYS A 155 -8.37 -6.93 9.80
C LYS A 155 -8.26 -5.68 8.93
N ALA A 156 -7.07 -5.30 8.48
CA ALA A 156 -6.80 -4.04 7.78
C ALA A 156 -5.91 -4.26 6.55
N VAL A 157 -6.40 -5.01 5.57
CA VAL A 157 -5.71 -5.23 4.28
C VAL A 157 -6.25 -4.23 3.27
N MET A 158 -5.35 -3.58 2.50
CA MET A 158 -5.78 -2.83 1.32
C MET A 158 -6.58 -3.76 0.40
N HIS A 159 -7.72 -3.29 -0.07
CA HIS A 159 -8.57 -4.11 -0.94
C HIS A 159 -7.86 -4.37 -2.28
N PRO A 160 -7.79 -5.63 -2.79
CA PRO A 160 -7.10 -5.93 -4.04
C PRO A 160 -7.55 -5.04 -5.20
N LYS A 161 -8.87 -4.78 -5.35
CA LYS A 161 -9.39 -3.87 -6.39
C LYS A 161 -8.97 -2.41 -6.20
N ALA A 162 -8.69 -1.96 -4.97
CA ALA A 162 -8.16 -0.62 -4.76
C ALA A 162 -6.70 -0.54 -5.22
N CYS A 163 -5.91 -1.54 -4.88
CA CYS A 163 -4.55 -1.68 -5.36
C CYS A 163 -4.50 -1.82 -6.89
N GLU A 164 -5.36 -2.66 -7.46
CA GLU A 164 -5.50 -2.85 -8.91
C GLU A 164 -5.88 -1.54 -9.61
N PHE A 165 -6.82 -0.76 -9.05
CA PHE A 165 -7.18 0.55 -9.60
C PHE A 165 -5.96 1.47 -9.72
N LEU A 166 -5.12 1.55 -8.70
CA LEU A 166 -3.91 2.38 -8.70
C LEU A 166 -2.88 1.85 -9.71
N ILE A 167 -2.57 0.56 -9.66
CA ILE A 167 -1.55 -0.05 -10.50
C ILE A 167 -1.96 0.00 -11.98
N MET A 168 -3.19 -0.39 -12.32
CA MET A 168 -3.62 -0.50 -13.72
C MET A 168 -3.90 0.83 -14.40
N ASN A 169 -4.17 1.90 -13.65
CA ASN A 169 -4.45 3.20 -14.24
C ASN A 169 -3.25 4.13 -14.26
N PHE A 170 -2.23 3.90 -13.44
CA PHE A 170 -1.14 4.87 -13.26
C PHE A 170 0.26 4.30 -13.45
N THR A 171 0.39 2.98 -13.66
CA THR A 171 1.70 2.35 -13.91
C THR A 171 1.67 1.54 -15.21
N HIS A 172 2.85 1.24 -15.76
CA HIS A 172 3.02 0.41 -16.94
C HIS A 172 3.64 -0.94 -16.58
N GLU A 173 3.58 -1.89 -17.49
CA GLU A 173 4.31 -3.16 -17.35
C GLU A 173 5.81 -2.90 -17.13
N GLU A 174 6.45 -3.76 -16.34
CA GLU A 174 7.85 -3.67 -15.92
C GLU A 174 8.20 -2.49 -14.99
N ASP A 175 7.26 -1.56 -14.69
CA ASP A 175 7.47 -0.56 -13.63
C ASP A 175 7.74 -1.25 -12.30
N PHE A 176 8.71 -0.72 -11.53
CA PHE A 176 9.12 -1.27 -10.26
C PHE A 176 8.36 -0.61 -9.11
N ILE A 177 7.52 -1.39 -8.44
CA ILE A 177 6.62 -0.95 -7.36
C ILE A 177 7.14 -1.42 -6.01
N TYR A 178 7.18 -0.53 -5.04
CA TYR A 178 7.55 -0.85 -3.66
C TYR A 178 6.40 -0.59 -2.69
N ASP A 179 6.20 -1.51 -1.74
CA ASP A 179 5.30 -1.35 -0.60
C ASP A 179 6.07 -1.42 0.72
N PRO A 180 6.30 -0.29 1.40
CA PRO A 180 6.94 -0.26 2.71
C PRO A 180 6.16 -0.98 3.82
N PHE A 181 4.84 -1.20 3.65
CA PHE A 181 3.97 -1.87 4.61
C PHE A 181 3.23 -3.03 3.95
N ASN A 182 4.01 -3.99 3.43
CA ASN A 182 3.53 -5.05 2.55
C ASN A 182 2.41 -5.94 3.16
N GLY A 183 2.34 -6.03 4.49
CA GLY A 183 1.32 -6.81 5.19
C GLY A 183 1.21 -8.24 4.64
N THR A 184 0.02 -8.61 4.21
CA THR A 184 -0.25 -9.90 3.56
C THR A 184 0.06 -9.93 2.05
N GLY A 185 0.78 -8.94 1.52
CA GLY A 185 1.32 -8.95 0.17
C GLY A 185 0.37 -8.51 -0.94
N THR A 186 -0.68 -7.73 -0.65
CA THR A 186 -1.66 -7.34 -1.67
C THR A 186 -1.03 -6.54 -2.80
N THR A 187 -0.24 -5.50 -2.48
CA THR A 187 0.44 -4.68 -3.49
C THR A 187 1.41 -5.50 -4.32
N SER A 188 2.23 -6.32 -3.67
CA SER A 188 3.22 -7.17 -4.35
C SER A 188 2.56 -8.19 -5.28
N LEU A 189 1.47 -8.82 -4.82
CA LEU A 189 0.74 -9.80 -5.62
C LEU A 189 0.04 -9.16 -6.82
N VAL A 190 -0.69 -8.06 -6.61
CA VAL A 190 -1.36 -7.36 -7.72
C VAL A 190 -0.33 -6.84 -8.73
N SER A 191 0.82 -6.37 -8.28
CA SER A 191 1.92 -5.98 -9.16
C SER A 191 2.40 -7.16 -10.00
N ALA A 192 2.71 -8.29 -9.37
CA ALA A 192 3.20 -9.48 -10.05
C ALA A 192 2.19 -10.04 -11.08
N LEU A 193 0.92 -10.16 -10.70
CA LEU A 193 -0.15 -10.66 -11.58
C LEU A 193 -0.43 -9.76 -12.78
N ASN A 194 0.02 -8.51 -12.74
CA ASN A 194 -0.14 -7.53 -13.82
C ASN A 194 1.19 -7.13 -14.47
N ASN A 195 2.20 -7.99 -14.47
CA ASN A 195 3.50 -7.80 -15.12
C ASN A 195 4.30 -6.58 -14.60
N ARG A 196 4.11 -6.18 -13.34
CA ARG A 196 4.95 -5.18 -12.68
C ARG A 196 5.97 -5.88 -11.80
N LEU A 197 7.14 -5.29 -11.69
CA LEU A 197 8.16 -5.73 -10.74
C LEU A 197 7.79 -5.21 -9.35
N TYR A 198 8.06 -5.99 -8.32
CA TYR A 198 7.67 -5.62 -6.96
C TYR A 198 8.84 -5.73 -5.97
N CYS A 199 8.70 -5.03 -4.87
CA CYS A 199 9.47 -5.21 -3.64
C CYS A 199 8.56 -4.84 -2.47
N GLY A 200 8.74 -5.45 -1.32
CA GLY A 200 7.93 -5.15 -0.14
C GLY A 200 8.69 -5.37 1.16
N SER A 201 8.39 -4.57 2.17
CA SER A 201 8.88 -4.73 3.53
C SER A 201 7.73 -5.01 4.49
N GLU A 202 7.93 -5.95 5.40
CA GLU A 202 6.98 -6.29 6.46
C GLU A 202 7.75 -6.62 7.73
N ILE A 203 7.48 -5.89 8.79
CA ILE A 203 8.17 -6.05 10.07
C ILE A 203 7.68 -7.29 10.83
N SER A 204 6.39 -7.60 10.74
CA SER A 204 5.80 -8.78 11.36
C SER A 204 6.21 -10.03 10.59
N LYS A 205 6.94 -10.93 11.28
CA LYS A 205 7.32 -12.23 10.72
C LYS A 205 6.11 -13.05 10.28
N ARG A 206 5.02 -12.99 11.03
CA ARG A 206 3.77 -13.69 10.72
C ARG A 206 3.17 -13.20 9.41
N TYR A 207 3.03 -11.87 9.21
CA TYR A 207 2.46 -11.32 7.98
C TYR A 207 3.40 -11.49 6.80
N PHE A 208 4.70 -11.40 7.02
CA PHE A 208 5.71 -11.73 6.02
C PHE A 208 5.54 -13.17 5.52
N ASP A 209 5.41 -14.16 6.41
CA ASP A 209 5.23 -15.57 6.02
C ASP A 209 3.90 -15.80 5.29
N LEU A 210 2.81 -15.14 5.74
CA LEU A 210 1.53 -15.16 5.05
C LEU A 210 1.64 -14.58 3.63
N SER A 211 2.33 -13.45 3.47
CA SER A 211 2.54 -12.83 2.15
C SER A 211 3.34 -13.73 1.22
N GLN A 212 4.40 -14.37 1.72
CA GLN A 212 5.21 -15.34 0.97
C GLN A 212 4.39 -16.55 0.50
N ASN A 213 3.57 -17.11 1.39
CA ASN A 213 2.71 -18.25 1.05
C ASN A 213 1.66 -17.87 0.02
N ARG A 214 0.99 -16.73 0.22
CA ARG A 214 0.01 -16.19 -0.70
C ARG A 214 0.59 -15.95 -2.10
N MET A 215 1.77 -15.33 -2.17
CA MET A 215 2.48 -15.12 -3.44
C MET A 215 2.74 -16.45 -4.17
N ARG A 216 3.21 -17.49 -3.46
CA ARG A 216 3.47 -18.80 -4.06
C ARG A 216 2.20 -19.46 -4.56
N GLU A 217 1.13 -19.44 -3.79
CA GLU A 217 -0.15 -20.08 -4.12
C GLU A 217 -0.83 -19.38 -5.29
N GLU A 218 -1.05 -18.06 -5.21
CA GLU A 218 -1.80 -17.32 -6.22
C GLU A 218 -1.01 -17.17 -7.53
N MET A 219 0.31 -16.98 -7.48
CA MET A 219 1.15 -16.99 -8.69
C MET A 219 1.28 -18.39 -9.29
N GLY A 220 1.40 -19.43 -8.48
CA GLY A 220 1.43 -20.82 -8.96
C GLY A 220 0.13 -21.20 -9.71
N MET A 221 -1.02 -20.79 -9.19
CA MET A 221 -2.31 -20.97 -9.88
C MET A 221 -2.39 -20.17 -11.18
N PHE A 222 -1.91 -18.94 -11.19
CA PHE A 222 -1.89 -18.08 -12.39
C PHE A 222 -1.04 -18.69 -13.51
N TYR A 223 0.19 -19.11 -13.22
CA TYR A 223 1.06 -19.74 -14.20
C TYR A 223 0.47 -21.08 -14.71
N SER A 224 -0.15 -21.86 -13.84
CA SER A 224 -0.80 -23.12 -14.25
C SER A 224 -1.99 -22.87 -15.20
N GLN A 225 -2.76 -21.82 -15.01
CA GLN A 225 -3.86 -21.44 -15.90
C GLN A 225 -3.35 -20.96 -17.27
N MET A 226 -2.30 -20.14 -17.29
CA MET A 226 -1.69 -19.68 -18.56
C MET A 226 -1.17 -20.85 -19.40
N THR A 227 -0.47 -21.79 -18.76
CA THR A 227 0.06 -22.97 -19.46
C THR A 227 -1.04 -23.85 -20.07
N LEU A 228 -2.22 -23.93 -19.43
CA LEU A 228 -3.37 -24.66 -19.97
C LEU A 228 -3.99 -23.95 -21.18
N ILE A 229 -4.09 -22.61 -21.15
CA ILE A 229 -4.61 -21.82 -22.29
C ILE A 229 -3.70 -21.93 -23.50
N GLU A 230 -2.37 -21.81 -23.31
CA GLU A 230 -1.38 -21.96 -24.40
C GLU A 230 -1.32 -23.36 -24.99
N ALA A 231 -1.78 -24.38 -24.26
CA ALA A 231 -1.84 -25.75 -24.76
C ALA A 231 -3.12 -26.07 -25.54
N GLU A 232 -4.14 -25.19 -25.47
CA GLU A 232 -5.42 -25.33 -26.19
C GLU A 232 -5.46 -24.49 -27.48
N GLU A 233 -4.47 -23.62 -27.74
CA GLU A 233 -4.26 -22.90 -28.99
C GLU A 233 -3.30 -23.65 -29.91
#